data_56c892e0ea0388d9f725a6bf714be1f3
#
_entry.id   56c892e0ea0388d9f725a6bf714be1f3
#
_cell.length_a   1.000
_cell.length_b   1.000
_cell.length_c   1.000
_cell.angle_alpha   90.00
_cell.angle_beta   90.00
_cell.angle_gamma   90.00
#
_symmetry.space_group_name_H-M   'P 1'
#
loop_
_entity.id
_entity.type
_entity.pdbx_description
1 polymer ?
#
loop_
_entity_poly.entity_id
_entity_poly.type
_entity_poly.pdbx_seq_one_letter_code
_entity_poly.pdbx_strand_id
1 'polypeptide(L)'
;MTNDLSAMNGTAAQVERAERIKRDVNAEFDRVATAFRSFARRQEDARRAETEAVLVILEEKRAEVMGKQEAGYFIHDWQEIGGQVRQLIFRDARYQAIKSNREGRRRWSEERRRG
;
A
#
# COMPACT_ATOMS: atom_id res chain seq x y z
N MET A 1 -25.78 -23.33 -1.84
CA MET A 1 -24.84 -22.80 -2.80
C MET A 1 -24.50 -21.37 -2.42
N THR A 2 -23.32 -21.19 -2.03
CA THR A 2 -22.88 -19.88 -1.61
C THR A 2 -22.49 -19.06 -2.82
N ASN A 3 -23.28 -18.09 -3.14
CA ASN A 3 -22.84 -17.03 -4.00
C ASN A 3 -21.88 -16.16 -3.24
N ASP A 4 -20.69 -16.66 -3.12
CA ASP A 4 -19.67 -15.86 -2.54
C ASP A 4 -19.23 -14.82 -3.56
N LEU A 5 -19.60 -13.58 -3.35
CA LEU A 5 -19.22 -12.48 -4.22
C LEU A 5 -17.70 -12.31 -4.31
N SER A 6 -16.96 -12.94 -3.40
CA SER A 6 -15.50 -12.92 -3.44
C SER A 6 -14.91 -14.08 -4.22
N ALA A 7 -15.72 -14.97 -4.78
CA ALA A 7 -15.22 -16.10 -5.56
C ALA A 7 -14.52 -15.60 -6.82
N MET A 8 -13.31 -16.11 -7.04
CA MET A 8 -12.52 -15.75 -8.19
C MET A 8 -12.91 -16.53 -9.44
N ASN A 9 -12.74 -15.92 -10.59
CA ASN A 9 -12.92 -16.54 -11.90
C ASN A 9 -11.63 -17.25 -12.31
N GLY A 10 -11.78 -18.49 -12.74
CA GLY A 10 -10.67 -19.32 -13.19
C GLY A 10 -10.95 -20.79 -12.97
N THR A 11 -10.00 -21.64 -13.35
CA THR A 11 -10.09 -23.07 -13.02
C THR A 11 -9.92 -23.26 -11.51
N ALA A 12 -10.34 -24.41 -10.98
CA ALA A 12 -10.20 -24.70 -9.55
C ALA A 12 -8.75 -24.56 -9.06
N ALA A 13 -7.79 -25.06 -9.85
CA ALA A 13 -6.37 -24.97 -9.50
C ALA A 13 -5.87 -23.53 -9.54
N GLN A 14 -6.31 -22.76 -10.53
CA GLN A 14 -5.94 -21.33 -10.64
C GLN A 14 -6.50 -20.52 -9.48
N VAL A 15 -7.76 -20.75 -9.13
CA VAL A 15 -8.42 -20.06 -8.02
C VAL A 15 -7.71 -20.36 -6.70
N GLU A 16 -7.39 -21.62 -6.45
CA GLU A 16 -6.67 -22.02 -5.23
C GLU A 16 -5.33 -21.31 -5.13
N ARG A 17 -4.57 -21.27 -6.22
CA ARG A 17 -3.28 -20.60 -6.27
C ARG A 17 -3.43 -19.08 -6.08
N ALA A 18 -4.41 -18.49 -6.75
CA ALA A 18 -4.68 -17.07 -6.66
C ALA A 18 -5.10 -16.65 -5.24
N GLU A 19 -5.89 -17.47 -4.58
CA GLU A 19 -6.32 -17.20 -3.20
C GLU A 19 -5.14 -17.20 -2.23
N ARG A 20 -4.18 -18.09 -2.41
CA ARG A 20 -2.94 -18.06 -1.62
C ARG A 20 -2.16 -16.79 -1.84
N ILE A 21 -1.99 -16.41 -3.10
CA ILE A 21 -1.29 -15.17 -3.44
C ILE A 21 -2.03 -13.97 -2.85
N LYS A 22 -3.35 -13.94 -2.97
CA LYS A 22 -4.18 -12.86 -2.42
C LYS A 22 -3.99 -12.72 -0.90
N ARG A 23 -3.94 -13.83 -0.18
CA ARG A 23 -3.67 -13.81 1.26
C ARG A 23 -2.29 -13.24 1.57
N ASP A 24 -1.28 -13.62 0.79
CA ASP A 24 0.08 -13.11 0.96
C ASP A 24 0.16 -11.63 0.65
N VAL A 25 -0.54 -11.17 -0.38
CA VAL A 25 -0.63 -9.75 -0.73
C VAL A 25 -1.28 -8.97 0.41
N ASN A 26 -2.39 -9.47 0.93
CA ASN A 26 -3.07 -8.80 2.05
C ASN A 26 -2.19 -8.73 3.30
N ALA A 27 -1.46 -9.82 3.59
CA ALA A 27 -0.51 -9.86 4.70
C ALA A 27 0.61 -8.83 4.52
N GLU A 28 1.06 -8.60 3.29
CA GLU A 28 2.06 -7.59 3.01
C GLU A 28 1.51 -6.17 3.22
N PHE A 29 0.27 -5.91 2.81
CA PHE A 29 -0.39 -4.64 3.13
C PHE A 29 -0.46 -4.42 4.64
N ASP A 30 -0.80 -5.45 5.40
CA ASP A 30 -0.83 -5.37 6.87
C ASP A 30 0.54 -5.03 7.45
N ARG A 31 1.58 -5.67 6.94
CA ARG A 31 2.95 -5.45 7.40
C ARG A 31 3.39 -4.00 7.14
N VAL A 32 3.14 -3.51 5.94
CA VAL A 32 3.48 -2.13 5.57
C VAL A 32 2.67 -1.13 6.39
N ALA A 33 1.37 -1.38 6.57
CA ALA A 33 0.51 -0.53 7.38
C ALA A 33 0.99 -0.47 8.83
N THR A 34 1.38 -1.60 9.40
CA THR A 34 1.90 -1.67 10.77
C THR A 34 3.17 -0.84 10.92
N ALA A 35 4.06 -0.89 9.92
CA ALA A 35 5.28 -0.09 9.93
C ALA A 35 4.96 1.41 9.91
N PHE A 36 4.04 1.85 9.06
CA PHE A 36 3.64 3.26 9.00
C PHE A 36 2.98 3.71 10.31
N ARG A 37 2.12 2.88 10.91
CA ARG A 37 1.50 3.22 12.20
C ARG A 37 2.53 3.36 13.31
N SER A 38 3.54 2.51 13.30
CA SER A 38 4.64 2.59 14.26
C SER A 38 5.42 3.89 14.10
N PHE A 39 5.67 4.31 12.87
CA PHE A 39 6.29 5.61 12.60
C PHE A 39 5.43 6.77 13.08
N ALA A 40 4.13 6.73 12.80
CA ALA A 40 3.21 7.80 13.16
C ALA A 40 3.24 8.09 14.67
N ARG A 41 3.34 7.06 15.49
CA ARG A 41 3.38 7.20 16.95
C ARG A 41 4.60 7.96 17.46
N ARG A 42 5.68 7.99 16.69
CA ARG A 42 6.94 8.63 17.06
C ARG A 42 7.11 10.01 16.43
N GLN A 43 6.18 10.41 15.60
CA GLN A 43 6.27 11.65 14.84
C GLN A 43 5.51 12.77 15.52
N GLU A 44 5.96 13.99 15.29
CA GLU A 44 5.25 15.20 15.66
C GLU A 44 4.04 15.42 14.74
N ASP A 45 3.12 16.27 15.17
CA ASP A 45 1.79 16.42 14.57
C ASP A 45 1.77 16.55 13.05
N ALA A 46 2.61 17.41 12.48
CA ALA A 46 2.62 17.62 11.04
C ALA A 46 3.06 16.37 10.27
N ARG A 47 4.12 15.70 10.75
CA ARG A 47 4.61 14.46 10.13
C ARG A 47 3.66 13.30 10.36
N ARG A 48 3.04 13.25 11.52
CA ARG A 48 2.04 12.24 11.84
C ARG A 48 0.86 12.35 10.88
N ALA A 49 0.36 13.56 10.65
CA ALA A 49 -0.74 13.78 9.71
C ALA A 49 -0.37 13.30 8.29
N GLU A 50 0.87 13.54 7.86
CA GLU A 50 1.35 13.06 6.56
C GLU A 50 1.41 11.55 6.50
N THR A 51 1.90 10.89 7.55
CA THR A 51 1.95 9.44 7.62
C THR A 51 0.55 8.83 7.65
N GLU A 52 -0.37 9.46 8.35
CA GLU A 52 -1.78 9.04 8.35
C GLU A 52 -2.42 9.18 6.96
N ALA A 53 -2.06 10.22 6.22
CA ALA A 53 -2.50 10.37 4.83
C ALA A 53 -1.95 9.24 3.94
N VAL A 54 -0.71 8.81 4.16
CA VAL A 54 -0.14 7.66 3.44
C VAL A 54 -0.91 6.39 3.78
N LEU A 55 -1.31 6.21 5.03
CA LEU A 55 -2.12 5.07 5.45
C LEU A 55 -3.48 5.03 4.73
N VAL A 56 -4.10 6.18 4.50
CA VAL A 56 -5.33 6.27 3.72
C VAL A 56 -5.09 5.76 2.30
N ILE A 57 -4.00 6.20 1.67
CA ILE A 57 -3.62 5.74 0.33
C ILE A 57 -3.45 4.22 0.32
N LEU A 58 -2.74 3.69 1.30
CA LEU A 58 -2.50 2.26 1.44
C LEU A 58 -3.82 1.48 1.52
N GLU A 59 -4.74 1.92 2.36
CA GLU A 59 -6.03 1.22 2.53
C GLU A 59 -6.88 1.28 1.27
N GLU A 60 -6.84 2.37 0.52
CA GLU A 60 -7.52 2.47 -0.77
C GLU A 60 -6.93 1.48 -1.77
N LYS A 61 -5.59 1.40 -1.84
CA LYS A 61 -4.91 0.45 -2.74
C LYS A 61 -5.21 -0.99 -2.34
N ARG A 62 -5.22 -1.28 -1.04
CA ARG A 62 -5.61 -2.60 -0.54
C ARG A 62 -7.01 -2.96 -1.01
N ALA A 63 -7.97 -2.08 -0.82
CA ALA A 63 -9.36 -2.32 -1.20
C ALA A 63 -9.48 -2.61 -2.71
N GLU A 64 -8.78 -1.86 -3.55
CA GLU A 64 -8.78 -2.09 -4.99
C GLU A 64 -8.24 -3.47 -5.33
N VAL A 65 -7.11 -3.85 -4.75
CA VAL A 65 -6.47 -5.14 -5.02
C VAL A 65 -7.33 -6.29 -4.50
N MET A 66 -7.82 -6.19 -3.27
CA MET A 66 -8.64 -7.23 -2.67
C MET A 66 -9.99 -7.39 -3.38
N GLY A 67 -10.43 -6.40 -4.11
CA GLY A 67 -11.66 -6.45 -4.91
C GLY A 67 -11.51 -7.16 -6.25
N LYS A 68 -10.29 -7.48 -6.69
CA LYS A 68 -10.08 -8.17 -7.97
C LYS A 68 -10.58 -9.62 -7.90
N GLN A 69 -11.31 -10.03 -8.93
CA GLN A 69 -11.95 -11.34 -8.97
C GLN A 69 -11.33 -12.31 -9.98
N GLU A 70 -10.35 -11.87 -10.74
CA GLU A 70 -9.69 -12.70 -11.75
C GLU A 70 -8.49 -13.40 -11.16
N ALA A 71 -8.49 -14.74 -11.18
CA ALA A 71 -7.34 -15.52 -10.68
C ALA A 71 -6.05 -15.12 -11.39
N GLY A 72 -6.13 -14.87 -12.72
CA GLY A 72 -4.97 -14.45 -13.52
C GLY A 72 -4.34 -13.17 -13.03
N TYR A 73 -5.13 -12.25 -12.49
CA TYR A 73 -4.59 -11.00 -11.94
C TYR A 73 -3.57 -11.29 -10.83
N PHE A 74 -3.90 -12.17 -9.89
CA PHE A 74 -2.99 -12.50 -8.80
C PHE A 74 -1.81 -13.36 -9.28
N ILE A 75 -2.07 -14.32 -10.17
CA ILE A 75 -1.04 -15.23 -10.65
C ILE A 75 0.00 -14.51 -11.50
N HIS A 76 -0.44 -13.63 -12.39
CA HIS A 76 0.46 -12.98 -13.35
C HIS A 76 1.03 -11.66 -12.88
N ASP A 77 0.26 -10.86 -12.13
CA ASP A 77 0.66 -9.50 -11.77
C ASP A 77 1.35 -9.40 -10.42
N TRP A 78 1.22 -10.40 -9.56
CA TRP A 78 1.76 -10.35 -8.20
C TRP A 78 2.91 -11.35 -8.00
N GLN A 79 4.00 -11.14 -8.71
CA GLN A 79 5.18 -12.00 -8.62
C GLN A 79 6.24 -11.51 -7.63
N GLU A 80 6.21 -10.23 -7.27
CA GLU A 80 7.14 -9.63 -6.31
C GLU A 80 6.37 -8.83 -5.26
N ILE A 81 5.63 -9.53 -4.43
CA ILE A 81 4.63 -8.97 -3.52
C ILE A 81 5.17 -7.83 -2.66
N GLY A 82 6.31 -8.02 -2.01
CA GLY A 82 6.87 -7.01 -1.12
C GLY A 82 7.15 -5.68 -1.80
N GLY A 83 7.79 -5.73 -2.96
CA GLY A 83 8.11 -4.54 -3.73
C GLY A 83 6.88 -3.90 -4.34
N GLN A 84 5.93 -4.72 -4.81
CA GLN A 84 4.75 -4.23 -5.51
C GLN A 84 3.80 -3.45 -4.61
N VAL A 85 3.60 -3.88 -3.37
CA VAL A 85 2.77 -3.13 -2.41
C VAL A 85 3.32 -1.72 -2.22
N ARG A 86 4.62 -1.61 -1.97
CA ARG A 86 5.26 -0.30 -1.80
C ARG A 86 5.16 0.56 -3.05
N GLN A 87 5.33 -0.04 -4.23
CA GLN A 87 5.24 0.66 -5.50
C GLN A 87 3.86 1.28 -5.73
N LEU A 88 2.80 0.56 -5.39
CA LEU A 88 1.45 1.09 -5.50
C LEU A 88 1.28 2.38 -4.70
N ILE A 89 1.83 2.41 -3.50
CA ILE A 89 1.77 3.58 -2.63
C ILE A 89 2.65 4.70 -3.17
N PHE A 90 3.90 4.38 -3.50
CA PHE A 90 4.91 5.38 -3.89
C PHE A 90 4.61 6.05 -5.23
N ARG A 91 3.92 5.37 -6.12
CA ARG A 91 3.53 5.92 -7.43
C ARG A 91 2.28 6.80 -7.36
N ASP A 92 1.55 6.75 -6.27
CA ASP A 92 0.37 7.60 -6.10
C ASP A 92 0.78 9.07 -6.05
N ALA A 93 0.05 9.91 -6.79
CA ALA A 93 0.37 11.35 -6.87
C ALA A 93 0.30 12.03 -5.50
N ARG A 94 -0.61 11.58 -4.63
CA ARG A 94 -0.75 12.13 -3.27
C ARG A 94 0.49 11.83 -2.43
N TYR A 95 1.03 10.60 -2.56
CA TYR A 95 2.26 10.23 -1.88
C TYR A 95 3.42 11.09 -2.37
N GLN A 96 3.54 11.30 -3.68
CA GLN A 96 4.60 12.11 -4.26
C GLN A 96 4.52 13.57 -3.78
N ALA A 97 3.31 14.09 -3.64
CA ALA A 97 3.11 15.44 -3.11
C ALA A 97 3.58 15.55 -1.65
N ILE A 98 3.27 14.55 -0.83
CA ILE A 98 3.71 14.50 0.58
C ILE A 98 5.24 14.46 0.66
N LYS A 99 5.86 13.62 -0.17
CA LYS A 99 7.31 13.49 -0.23
C LYS A 99 7.99 14.80 -0.63
N SER A 100 7.45 15.48 -1.65
CA SER A 100 7.96 16.76 -2.10
C SER A 100 7.87 17.83 -1.02
N ASN A 101 6.76 17.87 -0.29
CA ASN A 101 6.59 18.80 0.82
C ASN A 101 7.61 18.56 1.94
N ARG A 102 7.88 17.31 2.27
CA ARG A 102 8.90 16.96 3.27
C ARG A 102 10.29 17.42 2.84
N GLU A 103 10.65 17.17 1.61
CA GLU A 103 11.95 17.59 1.06
C GLU A 103 12.09 19.11 1.03
N GLY A 104 11.04 19.81 0.67
CA GLY A 104 11.01 21.27 0.70
C GLY A 104 11.22 21.84 2.10
N ARG A 105 10.53 21.28 3.09
CA ARG A 105 10.69 21.70 4.50
C ARG A 105 12.10 21.43 5.00
N ARG A 106 12.68 20.29 4.66
CA ARG A 106 14.05 19.95 5.05
C ARG A 106 15.05 20.94 4.49
N ARG A 107 14.96 21.24 3.19
CA ARG A 107 15.85 22.20 2.53
C ARG A 107 15.75 23.59 3.18
N TRP A 108 14.53 24.01 3.45
CA TRP A 108 14.31 25.32 4.06
C TRP A 108 14.91 25.42 5.44
N SER A 109 14.80 24.37 6.23
CA SER A 109 15.39 24.30 7.57
C SER A 109 16.91 24.35 7.51
N GLU A 110 17.53 23.67 6.56
CA GLU A 110 18.98 23.69 6.36
C GLU A 110 19.47 25.06 5.94
N GLU A 111 18.78 25.73 5.04
CA GLU A 111 19.10 27.10 4.62
C GLU A 111 19.05 28.07 5.80
N ARG A 112 18.05 27.95 6.66
CA ARG A 112 17.94 28.79 7.86
C ARG A 112 19.11 28.57 8.82
N ARG A 113 19.60 27.36 8.94
CA ARG A 113 20.76 27.07 9.80
C ARG A 113 22.06 27.65 9.26
N ARG A 114 22.17 27.79 7.97
CA ARG A 114 23.35 28.35 7.32
C ARG A 114 23.36 29.89 7.32
N GLY A 115 22.23 30.48 7.46
CA GLY A 115 22.10 31.94 7.55
C GLY A 115 22.34 32.39 8.95
#